data_ec75a0e4080b52e40550216eb53c1f2a
#
_entry.id   ec75a0e4080b52e40550216eb53c1f2a
#
_cell.length_a   1.000
_cell.length_b   1.000
_cell.length_c   1.000
_cell.angle_alpha   90.00
_cell.angle_beta   90.00
_cell.angle_gamma   90.00
#
_symmetry.space_group_name_H-M   'P 1'
#
loop_
_entity.id
_entity.type
_entity.pdbx_description
1 polymer ?
#
loop_
_entity_poly.entity_id
_entity_poly.type
_entity_poly.pdbx_seq_one_letter_code
_entity_poly.pdbx_strand_id
1 'polypeptide(L)' 'MTPGEGARILELPKLIAHEQNPVKVEILAAELERLLTARRLEKATE' A
#
# COMPACT_ATOMS: atom_id res chain seq x y z
N MET A 1 2.30 -11.11 -9.57
CA MET A 1 2.43 -9.71 -9.11
C MET A 1 3.14 -8.87 -10.18
N THR A 2 2.64 -7.68 -10.44
CA THR A 2 3.27 -6.78 -11.40
C THR A 2 4.36 -5.95 -10.71
N PRO A 3 5.40 -5.54 -11.44
CA PRO A 3 6.42 -4.67 -10.87
C PRO A 3 5.85 -3.36 -10.30
N GLY A 4 4.76 -2.87 -10.90
CA GLY A 4 4.12 -1.65 -10.43
C GLY A 4 3.54 -1.77 -9.02
N GLU A 5 2.96 -2.92 -8.68
CA GLU A 5 2.41 -3.14 -7.34
C GLU A 5 3.51 -3.15 -6.29
N GLY A 6 4.62 -3.84 -6.57
CA GLY A 6 5.74 -3.86 -5.66
C GLY A 6 6.32 -2.48 -5.42
N ALA A 7 6.48 -1.69 -6.49
CA ALA A 7 6.96 -0.32 -6.38
C ALA A 7 6.00 0.53 -5.57
N ARG A 8 4.68 0.37 -5.77
CA ARG A 8 3.67 1.13 -5.04
C ARG A 8 3.69 0.83 -3.55
N ILE A 9 3.82 -0.45 -3.19
CA ILE A 9 3.89 -0.85 -1.79
C ILE A 9 5.11 -0.25 -1.09
N LEU A 10 6.25 -0.18 -1.79
CA LEU A 10 7.45 0.44 -1.23
C LEU A 10 7.35 1.95 -1.14
N GLU A 11 6.61 2.56 -2.05
CA GLU A 11 6.47 4.02 -2.11
C GLU A 11 5.47 4.56 -1.09
N LEU A 12 4.37 3.85 -0.86
CA LEU A 12 3.30 4.32 0.02
C LEU A 12 3.77 4.70 1.42
N PRO A 13 4.59 3.90 2.11
CA PRO A 13 5.09 4.30 3.44
C PRO A 13 5.87 5.61 3.41
N LYS A 14 6.62 5.84 2.34
CA LYS A 14 7.36 7.10 2.18
C LYS A 14 6.43 8.28 2.00
N LEU A 15 5.38 8.10 1.19
CA LEU A 15 4.38 9.14 0.97
C LEU A 15 3.65 9.47 2.27
N ILE A 16 3.29 8.45 3.05
CA ILE A 16 2.62 8.63 4.34
C ILE A 16 3.53 9.42 5.29
N ALA A 17 4.81 9.09 5.34
CA ALA A 17 5.76 9.75 6.22
C ALA A 17 5.95 11.23 5.90
N HIS A 18 5.80 11.61 4.62
CA HIS A 18 5.98 12.99 4.17
C HIS A 18 4.67 13.77 4.06
N GLU A 19 3.53 13.11 4.15
CA GLU A 19 2.24 13.78 4.02
C GLU A 19 1.87 14.50 5.30
N GLN A 20 1.51 15.77 5.19
CA GLN A 20 1.12 16.60 6.33
C GLN A 20 -0.38 16.62 6.56
N ASN A 21 -1.16 16.27 5.54
CA ASN A 21 -2.63 16.28 5.64
C ASN A 21 -3.13 14.94 6.18
N PRO A 22 -3.78 14.93 7.37
CA PRO A 22 -4.24 13.67 7.97
C PRO A 22 -5.26 12.92 7.11
N VAL A 23 -6.08 13.64 6.34
CA VAL A 23 -7.05 13.00 5.45
C VAL A 23 -6.33 12.22 4.36
N LYS A 24 -5.28 12.80 3.79
CA LYS A 24 -4.50 12.11 2.76
C LYS A 24 -3.72 10.93 3.34
N VAL A 25 -3.23 11.06 4.57
CA VAL A 25 -2.57 9.96 5.25
C VAL A 25 -3.52 8.77 5.39
N GLU A 26 -4.76 9.01 5.76
CA GLU A 26 -5.76 7.95 5.89
C GLU A 26 -6.02 7.26 4.54
N ILE A 27 -6.12 8.04 3.47
CA ILE A 27 -6.34 7.50 2.13
C ILE A 27 -5.17 6.63 1.70
N LEU A 28 -3.95 7.11 1.91
CA LEU A 28 -2.75 6.36 1.56
C LEU A 28 -2.61 5.09 2.40
N ALA A 29 -2.91 5.17 3.68
CA ALA A 29 -2.86 4.01 4.57
C ALA A 29 -3.88 2.96 4.14
N ALA A 30 -5.08 3.38 3.75
CA ALA A 30 -6.11 2.45 3.27
C ALA A 30 -5.66 1.76 1.98
N GLU A 31 -5.02 2.47 1.08
CA GLU A 31 -4.50 1.88 -0.14
C GLU A 31 -3.42 0.86 0.16
N LEU A 32 -2.51 1.17 1.06
CA LEU A 32 -1.45 0.26 1.46
C LEU A 32 -2.03 -1.03 2.07
N GLU A 33 -3.01 -0.90 2.95
CA GLU A 33 -3.67 -2.04 3.56
C GLU A 33 -4.33 -2.93 2.51
N ARG A 34 -4.98 -2.34 1.51
CA ARG A 34 -5.60 -3.08 0.42
C ARG A 34 -4.58 -3.88 -0.36
N LEU A 35 -3.45 -3.26 -0.69
CA LEU A 35 -2.41 -3.94 -1.45
C LEU A 35 -1.80 -5.08 -0.64
N LEU A 36 -1.55 -4.87 0.64
CA LEU A 36 -1.01 -5.91 1.50
C LEU A 36 -1.99 -7.06 1.69
N THR A 37 -3.28 -6.77 1.82
CA THR A 37 -4.32 -7.78 1.93
C THR A 37 -4.41 -8.60 0.65
N ALA A 38 -4.36 -7.95 -0.51
CA ALA A 38 -4.38 -8.64 -1.80
C ALA A 38 -3.20 -9.60 -1.93
N ARG A 39 -2.01 -9.19 -1.50
CA ARG A 39 -0.84 -10.05 -1.53
C ARG A 39 -0.98 -11.25 -0.60
N ARG A 40 -1.57 -11.06 0.57
CA ARG A 40 -1.83 -12.15 1.49
C ARG A 40 -2.78 -13.17 0.90
N LEU A 41 -3.84 -12.71 0.26
CA LEU A 41 -4.81 -13.59 -0.38
C LEU A 41 -4.17 -14.40 -1.51
N GLU A 42 -3.32 -13.77 -2.30
CA GLU A 42 -2.59 -14.45 -3.36
C GLU A 42 -1.70 -15.56 -2.82
N LYS A 43 -1.00 -15.28 -1.73
CA LYS A 43 -0.15 -16.28 -1.08
C LYS A 43 -0.97 -17.41 -0.48
N ALA A 44 -2.13 -17.10 0.08
CA ALA A 44 -2.98 -18.10 0.71
C ALA A 44 -3.58 -19.07 -0.30
N THR A 45 -3.74 -18.65 -1.56
CA THR A 45 -4.34 -19.51 -2.59
C THR A 45 -3.32 -20.40 -3.30
N GLU A 46 -2.06 -20.22 -3.05
CA GLU A 46 -1.04 -21.12 -3.56
C GLU A 46 -1.00 -22.39 -2.71
#